data_25dfb091ce600294ad08e8d4d88224b4
#
_entry.id   25dfb091ce600294ad08e8d4d88224b4
#
_cell.length_a   1.000
_cell.length_b   1.000
_cell.length_c   1.000
_cell.angle_alpha   90.00
_cell.angle_beta   90.00
_cell.angle_gamma   90.00
#
_symmetry.space_group_name_H-M   'P 1'
#
loop_
_entity.id
_entity.type
_entity.pdbx_description
1 polymer ?
#
loop_
_entity_poly.entity_id
_entity_poly.type
_entity_poly.pdbx_seq_one_letter_code
_entity_poly.pdbx_strand_id
1 'polypeptide(L)'
;MSQVQNSQGQSSQVQNSQGQSSQVQNKSPQNKLAQKYQKKTDKQHVLDNPDTYIGSVEKVDTENWLLKDNESADITSHSIIYKSHNYIPGLFKLFDEGIVNARDHVVRMQTQGTNQVTYIAVDITEDGVITMTNDGDGIDVAIHPEHQVYIPELIFGHLRTSTNYDKTEKKIVGGKNGFGFKLVLIWSEWGSVETIDHTRGLKYNQSFKNNLDIIEKPTITKCKKKPYTKITFKPDYKRLGIENLDADMRALLKKRVYDIAAITDKAVKVKFNSQVVPVKNFQQYVDLYIGSKADTKRIYEEANERWEYAVCLTPNDEFTQVSFVNGIHTSKGGKHVEYILNQITRKLVAYIKQKRKVDVKPNTLKEQLMLFVNCSVENPSFDSQTKDFMNTPVNKFGSTCEVSEKFIEKIAAKSGLGVMDVALALTQVKENKEVKKTDGSKVK
;
A
#
# COMPACT_ATOMS: atom_id res chain seq x y z
N MET A 1 85.26 14.34 38.90
CA MET A 1 86.46 13.97 38.17
C MET A 1 86.03 13.48 36.79
N SER A 2 86.42 14.26 35.87
CA SER A 2 86.99 14.09 34.54
C SER A 2 85.96 13.61 33.48
N GLN A 3 85.48 14.51 32.64
CA GLN A 3 86.05 15.02 31.39
C GLN A 3 86.38 13.85 30.40
N VAL A 4 85.97 13.83 29.14
CA VAL A 4 86.28 14.73 28.01
C VAL A 4 85.42 14.34 26.79
N GLN A 5 84.65 15.24 26.20
CA GLN A 5 84.72 15.89 24.91
C GLN A 5 84.87 15.08 23.60
N ASN A 6 83.89 15.39 22.70
CA ASN A 6 84.06 15.72 21.29
C ASN A 6 84.23 14.60 20.25
N SER A 7 83.43 14.55 19.24
CA SER A 7 83.49 15.44 18.05
C SER A 7 82.43 15.09 17.01
N GLN A 8 82.10 16.10 16.26
CA GLN A 8 81.16 16.20 15.12
C GLN A 8 81.48 15.27 13.97
N GLY A 9 80.44 14.81 13.26
CA GLY A 9 80.54 14.26 11.93
C GLY A 9 79.20 14.40 11.20
N GLN A 10 79.05 15.41 10.39
CA GLN A 10 77.97 15.57 9.42
C GLN A 10 78.08 14.54 8.30
N SER A 11 76.97 13.89 7.89
CA SER A 11 76.78 13.53 6.48
C SER A 11 75.32 13.13 6.17
N SER A 12 74.77 13.88 5.31
CA SER A 12 73.83 13.59 4.20
C SER A 12 72.59 12.76 4.45
N GLN A 13 71.48 13.45 4.33
CA GLN A 13 70.13 12.92 4.11
C GLN A 13 70.10 12.08 2.82
N VAL A 14 69.62 10.85 2.95
CA VAL A 14 69.08 10.07 1.83
C VAL A 14 67.58 9.91 2.09
N GLN A 15 66.78 10.56 1.29
CA GLN A 15 65.34 10.36 1.25
C GLN A 15 65.04 8.95 0.75
N ASN A 16 64.51 8.09 1.58
CA ASN A 16 63.91 6.82 1.19
C ASN A 16 62.40 7.05 0.97
N SER A 17 62.00 7.13 -0.31
CA SER A 17 60.62 7.01 -0.76
C SER A 17 60.11 5.59 -0.40
N GLN A 18 59.30 5.48 0.65
CA GLN A 18 58.52 4.26 0.93
C GLN A 18 57.39 4.17 -0.11
N GLY A 19 57.60 3.29 -1.07
CA GLY A 19 56.54 2.81 -1.95
C GLY A 19 55.44 2.12 -1.13
N GLN A 20 54.20 2.64 -1.23
CA GLN A 20 53.01 1.95 -0.77
C GLN A 20 52.85 0.69 -1.63
N SER A 21 53.29 -0.44 -1.14
CA SER A 21 52.94 -1.74 -1.67
C SER A 21 51.50 -2.02 -1.31
N SER A 22 50.59 -1.87 -2.27
CA SER A 22 49.25 -2.42 -2.22
C SER A 22 49.34 -3.94 -2.01
N GLN A 23 49.07 -4.39 -0.78
CA GLN A 23 48.91 -5.80 -0.51
C GLN A 23 47.65 -6.30 -1.22
N VAL A 24 47.82 -6.83 -2.42
CA VAL A 24 46.82 -7.73 -3.03
C VAL A 24 46.82 -9.00 -2.19
N GLN A 25 45.87 -9.07 -1.26
CA GLN A 25 45.59 -10.32 -0.52
C GLN A 25 45.19 -11.41 -1.52
N ASN A 26 46.10 -12.31 -1.84
CA ASN A 26 45.84 -13.52 -2.61
C ASN A 26 44.88 -14.40 -1.79
N LYS A 27 43.55 -14.21 -1.99
CA LYS A 27 42.52 -15.03 -1.36
C LYS A 27 42.65 -16.46 -1.88
N SER A 28 42.79 -17.42 -0.99
CA SER A 28 42.88 -18.84 -1.34
C SER A 28 41.69 -19.27 -2.24
N PRO A 29 41.87 -20.32 -3.08
CA PRO A 29 40.78 -20.85 -3.91
C PRO A 29 39.53 -21.21 -3.11
N GLN A 30 39.66 -21.70 -1.88
CA GLN A 30 38.55 -21.99 -0.97
C GLN A 30 37.79 -20.72 -0.54
N ASN A 31 38.49 -19.61 -0.27
CA ASN A 31 37.86 -18.33 0.03
C ASN A 31 37.13 -17.77 -1.17
N LYS A 32 37.60 -18.02 -2.41
CA LYS A 32 36.86 -17.62 -3.63
C LYS A 32 35.58 -18.45 -3.81
N LEU A 33 35.59 -19.74 -3.51
CA LEU A 33 34.40 -20.60 -3.54
C LEU A 33 33.38 -20.21 -2.45
N ALA A 34 33.80 -19.93 -1.24
CA ALA A 34 32.94 -19.47 -0.15
C ALA A 34 32.29 -18.10 -0.47
N GLN A 35 33.01 -17.20 -1.15
CA GLN A 35 32.45 -15.92 -1.62
C GLN A 35 31.49 -16.10 -2.80
N LYS A 36 31.73 -17.09 -3.68
CA LYS A 36 30.89 -17.36 -4.84
C LYS A 36 29.56 -18.02 -4.45
N TYR A 37 29.57 -18.89 -3.45
CA TYR A 37 28.39 -19.64 -2.99
C TYR A 37 28.10 -19.31 -1.52
N GLN A 38 27.31 -18.23 -1.31
CA GLN A 38 26.96 -17.75 0.02
C GLN A 38 25.56 -18.24 0.42
N LYS A 39 25.42 -18.73 1.66
CA LYS A 39 24.12 -18.94 2.29
C LYS A 39 23.79 -17.73 3.15
N LYS A 40 22.69 -17.03 2.83
CA LYS A 40 22.19 -15.91 3.64
C LYS A 40 21.10 -16.38 4.59
N THR A 41 20.97 -15.72 5.74
CA THR A 41 19.78 -15.86 6.59
C THR A 41 18.59 -15.24 5.90
N ASP A 42 17.36 -15.66 6.25
CA ASP A 42 16.13 -15.08 5.71
C ASP A 42 16.10 -13.56 5.89
N LYS A 43 16.50 -13.03 7.05
CA LYS A 43 16.61 -11.59 7.32
C LYS A 43 17.60 -10.90 6.38
N GLN A 44 18.80 -11.45 6.24
CA GLN A 44 19.82 -10.88 5.35
C GLN A 44 19.33 -10.87 3.89
N HIS A 45 18.62 -11.94 3.48
CA HIS A 45 18.04 -12.01 2.15
C HIS A 45 16.98 -10.91 1.94
N VAL A 46 16.15 -10.63 2.95
CA VAL A 46 15.15 -9.54 2.91
C VAL A 46 15.81 -8.17 2.76
N LEU A 47 16.90 -7.92 3.51
CA LEU A 47 17.62 -6.64 3.48
C LEU A 47 18.40 -6.43 2.17
N ASP A 48 18.94 -7.49 1.61
CA ASP A 48 19.77 -7.43 0.38
C ASP A 48 18.92 -7.46 -0.90
N ASN A 49 17.66 -7.90 -0.84
CA ASN A 49 16.77 -8.02 -1.99
C ASN A 49 15.40 -7.35 -1.71
N PRO A 50 15.36 -6.04 -1.43
CA PRO A 50 14.13 -5.33 -1.09
C PRO A 50 13.04 -5.47 -2.14
N ASP A 51 13.37 -5.45 -3.42
CA ASP A 51 12.41 -5.53 -4.53
C ASP A 51 11.52 -6.77 -4.47
N THR A 52 12.04 -7.87 -3.94
CA THR A 52 11.28 -9.12 -3.77
C THR A 52 10.20 -9.00 -2.69
N TYR A 53 10.40 -8.15 -1.67
CA TYR A 53 9.60 -8.12 -0.46
C TYR A 53 8.80 -6.85 -0.24
N ILE A 54 9.40 -5.69 -0.47
CA ILE A 54 8.81 -4.38 -0.19
C ILE A 54 8.80 -3.45 -1.41
N GLY A 55 9.52 -3.78 -2.48
CA GLY A 55 9.75 -2.92 -3.62
C GLY A 55 11.02 -2.09 -3.47
N SER A 56 11.26 -1.19 -4.41
CA SER A 56 12.47 -0.35 -4.43
C SER A 56 12.61 0.49 -3.17
N VAL A 57 13.84 0.56 -2.67
CA VAL A 57 14.23 1.43 -1.56
C VAL A 57 14.89 2.73 -2.02
N GLU A 58 15.02 2.89 -3.33
CA GLU A 58 15.48 4.13 -3.94
C GLU A 58 14.31 5.10 -4.13
N LYS A 59 14.62 6.40 -4.15
CA LYS A 59 13.64 7.42 -4.53
C LYS A 59 13.27 7.28 -6.01
N VAL A 60 11.99 7.23 -6.29
CA VAL A 60 11.43 7.14 -7.63
C VAL A 60 10.60 8.39 -7.91
N ASP A 61 10.93 9.07 -9.03
CA ASP A 61 10.08 10.11 -9.59
C ASP A 61 8.83 9.49 -10.19
N THR A 62 7.66 9.93 -9.75
CA THR A 62 6.39 9.41 -10.24
C THR A 62 5.28 10.44 -10.05
N GLU A 63 4.22 10.24 -10.80
CA GLU A 63 2.96 10.95 -10.57
C GLU A 63 2.03 10.07 -9.74
N ASN A 64 1.58 10.58 -8.62
CA ASN A 64 0.67 9.90 -7.70
C ASN A 64 -0.42 10.83 -7.18
N TRP A 65 -1.46 10.21 -6.67
CA TRP A 65 -2.52 10.87 -5.94
C TRP A 65 -2.07 11.15 -4.50
N LEU A 66 -1.98 12.41 -4.12
CA LEU A 66 -1.59 12.90 -2.79
C LEU A 66 -2.73 13.64 -2.13
N LEU A 67 -2.85 13.48 -0.82
CA LEU A 67 -3.79 14.28 -0.03
C LEU A 67 -3.26 15.70 0.10
N LYS A 68 -4.09 16.67 -0.30
CA LYS A 68 -3.94 18.08 0.04
C LYS A 68 -5.01 18.42 1.06
N ASP A 69 -4.60 18.72 2.27
CA ASP A 69 -5.51 19.15 3.33
C ASP A 69 -5.01 20.45 3.97
N ASN A 70 -5.90 21.13 4.66
CA ASN A 70 -5.62 22.37 5.37
C ASN A 70 -5.66 22.14 6.88
N GLU A 71 -5.42 20.90 7.35
CA GLU A 71 -5.50 20.50 8.77
C GLU A 71 -6.88 20.76 9.41
N SER A 72 -7.90 20.99 8.60
CA SER A 72 -9.27 21.22 9.03
C SER A 72 -9.99 19.88 9.30
N ALA A 73 -10.94 19.91 10.24
CA ALA A 73 -11.87 18.79 10.44
C ALA A 73 -12.97 18.73 9.37
N ASP A 74 -13.11 19.77 8.54
CA ASP A 74 -14.10 19.82 7.47
C ASP A 74 -13.57 19.14 6.21
N ILE A 75 -14.24 18.06 5.78
CA ILE A 75 -13.91 17.31 4.59
C ILE A 75 -13.88 18.16 3.31
N THR A 76 -14.67 19.24 3.25
CA THR A 76 -14.73 20.11 2.07
C THR A 76 -13.46 20.90 1.83
N SER A 77 -12.59 21.02 2.83
CA SER A 77 -11.27 21.64 2.71
C SER A 77 -10.19 20.68 2.22
N HIS A 78 -10.50 19.41 2.06
CA HIS A 78 -9.56 18.34 1.67
C HIS A 78 -9.77 17.99 0.20
N SER A 79 -8.68 17.66 -0.47
CA SER A 79 -8.72 17.15 -1.85
C SER A 79 -7.57 16.16 -2.07
N ILE A 80 -7.76 15.26 -3.02
CA ILE A 80 -6.71 14.38 -3.50
C ILE A 80 -6.31 14.85 -4.89
N ILE A 81 -5.05 15.26 -5.04
CA ILE A 81 -4.52 15.85 -6.26
C ILE A 81 -3.50 14.91 -6.90
N TYR A 82 -3.48 14.88 -8.24
CA TYR A 82 -2.47 14.18 -9.02
C TYR A 82 -1.26 15.08 -9.17
N LYS A 83 -0.09 14.62 -8.68
CA LYS A 83 1.11 15.45 -8.60
C LYS A 83 2.36 14.61 -8.85
N SER A 84 3.31 15.17 -9.58
CA SER A 84 4.68 14.63 -9.65
C SER A 84 5.40 14.85 -8.33
N HIS A 85 5.99 13.79 -7.79
CA HIS A 85 6.76 13.82 -6.56
C HIS A 85 7.72 12.63 -6.48
N ASN A 86 8.69 12.74 -5.58
CA ASN A 86 9.59 11.64 -5.24
C ASN A 86 9.04 10.84 -4.07
N TYR A 87 9.03 9.50 -4.17
CA TYR A 87 8.70 8.65 -3.04
C TYR A 87 9.56 7.39 -3.04
N ILE A 88 9.56 6.68 -1.91
CA ILE A 88 10.26 5.41 -1.75
C ILE A 88 9.20 4.30 -1.66
N PRO A 89 9.05 3.46 -2.72
CA PRO A 89 8.04 2.40 -2.77
C PRO A 89 8.10 1.46 -1.56
N GLY A 90 9.31 1.03 -1.17
CA GLY A 90 9.51 0.17 -0.02
C GLY A 90 9.02 0.78 1.29
N LEU A 91 9.28 2.05 1.54
CA LEU A 91 8.81 2.74 2.74
C LEU A 91 7.27 2.84 2.78
N PHE A 92 6.66 3.18 1.64
CA PHE A 92 5.20 3.17 1.50
C PHE A 92 4.63 1.77 1.80
N LYS A 93 5.27 0.72 1.27
CA LYS A 93 4.83 -0.66 1.48
C LYS A 93 4.94 -1.10 2.93
N LEU A 94 5.99 -0.73 3.66
CA LEU A 94 6.11 -1.00 5.09
C LEU A 94 4.95 -0.38 5.88
N PHE A 95 4.58 0.85 5.58
CA PHE A 95 3.41 1.50 6.17
C PHE A 95 2.10 0.78 5.82
N ASP A 96 1.93 0.44 4.54
CA ASP A 96 0.74 -0.25 4.03
C ASP A 96 0.52 -1.61 4.71
N GLU A 97 1.56 -2.41 4.92
CA GLU A 97 1.46 -3.69 5.62
C GLU A 97 0.91 -3.53 7.05
N GLY A 98 1.29 -2.47 7.75
CA GLY A 98 0.79 -2.22 9.10
C GLY A 98 -0.69 -1.83 9.13
N ILE A 99 -1.09 -0.87 8.32
CA ILE A 99 -2.46 -0.34 8.33
C ILE A 99 -3.47 -1.33 7.76
N VAL A 100 -3.08 -2.13 6.76
CA VAL A 100 -3.91 -3.21 6.21
C VAL A 100 -4.17 -4.29 7.26
N ASN A 101 -3.19 -4.64 8.10
CA ASN A 101 -3.39 -5.60 9.18
C ASN A 101 -4.43 -5.11 10.22
N ALA A 102 -4.44 -3.80 10.52
CA ALA A 102 -5.46 -3.22 11.40
C ALA A 102 -6.87 -3.32 10.78
N ARG A 103 -7.00 -3.05 9.48
CA ARG A 103 -8.26 -3.23 8.74
C ARG A 103 -8.67 -4.70 8.65
N ASP A 104 -7.74 -5.62 8.41
CA ASP A 104 -8.01 -7.06 8.38
C ASP A 104 -8.52 -7.55 9.74
N HIS A 105 -8.06 -6.94 10.83
CA HIS A 105 -8.58 -7.25 12.17
C HIS A 105 -10.05 -6.83 12.32
N VAL A 106 -10.47 -5.69 11.75
CA VAL A 106 -11.88 -5.30 11.68
C VAL A 106 -12.72 -6.40 11.04
N VAL A 107 -12.32 -6.85 9.86
CA VAL A 107 -13.03 -7.91 9.11
C VAL A 107 -13.09 -9.21 9.90
N ARG A 108 -11.99 -9.57 10.56
CA ARG A 108 -11.94 -10.78 11.39
C ARG A 108 -12.91 -10.71 12.56
N MET A 109 -12.95 -9.60 13.28
CA MET A 109 -13.85 -9.42 14.41
C MET A 109 -15.33 -9.39 13.97
N GLN A 110 -15.63 -8.78 12.85
CA GLN A 110 -16.97 -8.82 12.25
C GLN A 110 -17.41 -10.25 11.89
N THR A 111 -16.51 -11.03 11.28
CA THR A 111 -16.79 -12.43 10.91
C THR A 111 -16.97 -13.32 12.13
N GLN A 112 -16.19 -13.10 13.19
CA GLN A 112 -16.27 -13.89 14.43
C GLN A 112 -17.42 -13.48 15.34
N GLY A 113 -17.98 -12.27 15.14
CA GLY A 113 -19.09 -11.75 15.97
C GLY A 113 -18.70 -11.41 17.42
N THR A 114 -17.39 -11.34 17.71
CA THR A 114 -16.85 -11.01 19.03
C THR A 114 -16.49 -9.53 19.14
N ASN A 115 -15.71 -9.13 20.13
CA ASN A 115 -15.32 -7.74 20.40
C ASN A 115 -15.04 -6.92 19.15
N GLN A 116 -16.04 -6.18 18.68
CA GLN A 116 -15.93 -5.41 17.45
C GLN A 116 -14.86 -4.32 17.58
N VAL A 117 -14.09 -4.11 16.52
CA VAL A 117 -13.16 -2.98 16.42
C VAL A 117 -13.98 -1.70 16.31
N THR A 118 -13.70 -0.72 17.16
CA THR A 118 -14.38 0.58 17.16
C THR A 118 -13.50 1.71 16.62
N TYR A 119 -12.19 1.53 16.60
CA TYR A 119 -11.27 2.51 16.03
C TYR A 119 -9.98 1.88 15.47
N ILE A 120 -9.42 2.56 14.49
CA ILE A 120 -8.04 2.42 14.01
C ILE A 120 -7.40 3.79 14.15
N ALA A 121 -6.23 3.88 14.78
CA ALA A 121 -5.48 5.13 14.93
C ALA A 121 -4.07 4.97 14.37
N VAL A 122 -3.63 5.98 13.62
CA VAL A 122 -2.27 6.09 13.09
C VAL A 122 -1.71 7.44 13.52
N ASP A 123 -0.55 7.42 14.16
CA ASP A 123 0.16 8.62 14.55
C ASP A 123 1.56 8.60 13.92
N ILE A 124 1.99 9.72 13.37
CA ILE A 124 3.33 9.93 12.79
C ILE A 124 3.92 11.18 13.43
N THR A 125 4.97 11.00 14.21
CA THR A 125 5.67 12.11 14.89
C THR A 125 6.53 12.91 13.91
N GLU A 126 7.02 14.07 14.33
CA GLU A 126 7.91 14.89 13.51
C GLU A 126 9.22 14.19 13.18
N ASP A 127 9.78 13.41 14.11
CA ASP A 127 10.98 12.60 13.90
C ASP A 127 10.72 11.27 13.17
N GLY A 128 9.50 11.07 12.63
CA GLY A 128 9.16 9.96 11.77
C GLY A 128 8.86 8.64 12.48
N VAL A 129 8.59 8.64 13.79
CA VAL A 129 8.10 7.44 14.47
C VAL A 129 6.63 7.22 14.10
N ILE A 130 6.30 6.00 13.72
CA ILE A 130 4.96 5.60 13.29
C ILE A 130 4.34 4.70 14.36
N THR A 131 3.14 5.04 14.80
CA THR A 131 2.34 4.22 15.72
C THR A 131 1.01 3.86 15.06
N MET A 132 0.66 2.60 15.12
CA MET A 132 -0.63 2.08 14.65
C MET A 132 -1.33 1.35 15.78
N THR A 133 -2.58 1.69 16.03
CA THR A 133 -3.37 1.12 17.12
C THR A 133 -4.76 0.74 16.62
N ASN A 134 -5.24 -0.41 17.01
CA ASN A 134 -6.65 -0.78 16.89
C ASN A 134 -7.12 -1.48 18.17
N ASP A 135 -8.37 -1.29 18.53
CA ASP A 135 -9.07 -2.12 19.52
C ASP A 135 -9.65 -3.38 18.87
N GLY A 136 -10.61 -4.01 19.49
CA GLY A 136 -11.07 -5.37 19.20
C GLY A 136 -10.34 -6.35 20.11
N ASP A 137 -10.25 -7.62 19.73
CA ASP A 137 -9.47 -8.59 20.51
C ASP A 137 -7.97 -8.27 20.41
N GLY A 138 -7.28 -8.45 21.53
CA GLY A 138 -5.81 -8.43 21.55
C GLY A 138 -5.24 -9.76 21.03
N ILE A 139 -3.93 -9.86 21.09
CA ILE A 139 -3.20 -11.08 20.74
C ILE A 139 -3.08 -11.96 21.99
N ASP A 140 -3.26 -13.28 21.84
CA ASP A 140 -3.08 -14.24 22.93
C ASP A 140 -1.70 -14.13 23.57
N VAL A 141 -1.65 -13.81 24.86
CA VAL A 141 -0.42 -13.77 25.66
C VAL A 141 -0.18 -15.14 26.28
N ALA A 142 0.21 -16.09 25.45
CA ALA A 142 0.49 -17.47 25.81
C ALA A 142 1.77 -17.94 25.10
N ILE A 143 2.43 -18.94 25.66
CA ILE A 143 3.59 -19.59 25.04
C ILE A 143 3.07 -20.57 23.98
N HIS A 144 3.63 -20.45 22.75
CA HIS A 144 3.31 -21.38 21.66
C HIS A 144 3.87 -22.79 22.00
N PRO A 145 3.06 -23.84 21.91
CA PRO A 145 3.47 -25.18 22.40
C PRO A 145 4.68 -25.77 21.67
N GLU A 146 4.85 -25.50 20.37
CA GLU A 146 5.95 -26.03 19.56
C GLU A 146 7.17 -25.11 19.60
N HIS A 147 6.98 -23.79 19.51
CA HIS A 147 8.09 -22.85 19.37
C HIS A 147 8.64 -22.32 20.71
N GLN A 148 7.95 -22.58 21.83
CA GLN A 148 8.36 -22.21 23.19
C GLN A 148 8.64 -20.71 23.37
N VAL A 149 8.02 -19.85 22.56
CA VAL A 149 8.02 -18.37 22.65
C VAL A 149 6.59 -17.86 22.79
N TYR A 150 6.42 -16.65 23.28
CA TYR A 150 5.08 -16.03 23.32
C TYR A 150 4.52 -15.81 21.92
N ILE A 151 3.21 -15.98 21.77
CA ILE A 151 2.51 -15.81 20.49
C ILE A 151 2.78 -14.44 19.88
N PRO A 152 2.75 -13.30 20.63
CA PRO A 152 3.13 -12.01 20.04
C PRO A 152 4.58 -11.99 19.54
N GLU A 153 5.55 -12.57 20.27
CA GLU A 153 6.92 -12.68 19.79
C GLU A 153 7.01 -13.50 18.50
N LEU A 154 6.31 -14.60 18.44
CA LEU A 154 6.26 -15.46 17.25
C LEU A 154 5.72 -14.69 16.02
N ILE A 155 4.64 -13.90 16.22
CA ILE A 155 3.98 -13.13 15.16
C ILE A 155 4.88 -12.01 14.65
N PHE A 156 5.60 -11.30 15.52
CA PHE A 156 6.38 -10.11 15.15
C PHE A 156 7.87 -10.36 14.98
N GLY A 157 8.44 -11.29 15.72
CA GLY A 157 9.89 -11.54 15.77
C GLY A 157 10.38 -12.66 14.86
N HIS A 158 9.50 -13.56 14.40
CA HIS A 158 9.92 -14.74 13.64
C HIS A 158 9.30 -14.79 12.25
N LEU A 159 10.16 -14.87 11.20
CA LEU A 159 9.69 -14.99 9.81
C LEU A 159 8.91 -16.29 9.58
N ARG A 160 8.06 -16.30 8.56
CA ARG A 160 7.27 -17.47 8.14
C ARG A 160 6.30 -17.99 9.20
N THR A 161 5.70 -17.08 9.97
CA THR A 161 4.62 -17.40 10.90
C THR A 161 3.35 -16.62 10.51
N SER A 162 2.21 -17.29 10.39
CA SER A 162 0.94 -16.67 10.00
C SER A 162 -0.23 -17.49 10.50
N THR A 163 -1.30 -16.79 10.85
CA THR A 163 -2.63 -17.37 11.09
C THR A 163 -3.38 -17.66 9.78
N ASN A 164 -2.81 -17.31 8.62
CA ASN A 164 -3.48 -17.35 7.33
C ASN A 164 -2.93 -18.45 6.39
N TYR A 165 -2.20 -19.44 6.91
CA TYR A 165 -1.65 -20.53 6.09
C TYR A 165 -2.68 -21.57 5.65
N ASP A 166 -3.83 -21.68 6.38
CA ASP A 166 -4.89 -22.55 5.94
C ASP A 166 -5.56 -22.00 4.67
N LYS A 167 -5.31 -22.68 3.54
CA LYS A 167 -5.84 -22.33 2.22
C LYS A 167 -7.24 -22.87 1.98
N THR A 168 -7.74 -23.74 2.84
CA THR A 168 -9.11 -24.31 2.74
C THR A 168 -10.14 -23.31 3.23
N GLU A 169 -9.76 -22.40 4.12
CA GLU A 169 -10.60 -21.34 4.62
C GLU A 169 -10.70 -20.19 3.61
N LYS A 170 -11.94 -19.81 3.31
CA LYS A 170 -12.25 -18.69 2.42
C LYS A 170 -12.13 -17.37 3.17
N LYS A 171 -11.06 -16.64 2.95
CA LYS A 171 -10.72 -15.39 3.64
C LYS A 171 -10.82 -14.19 2.71
N ILE A 172 -11.42 -13.12 3.21
CA ILE A 172 -11.53 -11.80 2.54
C ILE A 172 -10.61 -10.76 3.19
N VAL A 173 -9.40 -11.18 3.57
CA VAL A 173 -8.37 -10.34 4.19
C VAL A 173 -7.22 -10.07 3.22
N GLY A 174 -6.47 -8.98 3.45
CA GLY A 174 -5.33 -8.58 2.65
C GLY A 174 -4.03 -9.33 2.96
N GLY A 175 -3.83 -9.72 4.24
CA GLY A 175 -2.65 -10.45 4.69
C GLY A 175 -2.70 -11.93 4.31
N LYS A 176 -1.64 -12.45 3.66
CA LYS A 176 -1.61 -13.82 3.14
C LYS A 176 -0.33 -14.59 3.50
N ASN A 177 0.83 -14.00 3.35
CA ASN A 177 2.10 -14.71 3.26
C ASN A 177 2.89 -14.81 4.58
N GLY A 178 2.38 -14.27 5.69
CA GLY A 178 3.05 -14.32 6.99
C GLY A 178 4.34 -13.49 7.08
N PHE A 179 4.60 -12.63 6.12
CA PHE A 179 5.76 -11.72 6.11
C PHE A 179 5.41 -10.32 6.63
N GLY A 180 4.24 -9.81 6.36
CA GLY A 180 3.75 -8.46 6.57
C GLY A 180 4.51 -7.60 7.57
N PHE A 181 4.11 -7.65 8.85
CA PHE A 181 4.70 -6.77 9.86
C PHE A 181 6.14 -7.13 10.24
N LYS A 182 6.61 -8.35 9.96
CA LYS A 182 8.02 -8.73 10.18
C LYS A 182 8.95 -7.99 9.23
N LEU A 183 8.51 -7.72 7.99
CA LEU A 183 9.24 -6.87 7.06
C LEU A 183 9.37 -5.45 7.62
N VAL A 184 8.31 -4.94 8.27
CA VAL A 184 8.35 -3.62 8.93
C VAL A 184 9.45 -3.57 9.98
N LEU A 185 9.55 -4.56 10.87
CA LEU A 185 10.55 -4.59 11.92
C LEU A 185 11.98 -4.84 11.39
N ILE A 186 12.14 -5.63 10.33
CA ILE A 186 13.43 -5.83 9.65
C ILE A 186 13.95 -4.53 9.02
N TRP A 187 13.05 -3.68 8.54
CA TRP A 187 13.39 -2.38 7.94
C TRP A 187 13.24 -1.22 8.93
N SER A 188 13.28 -1.49 10.25
CA SER A 188 13.18 -0.47 11.30
C SER A 188 14.42 -0.46 12.20
N GLU A 189 14.84 0.72 12.61
CA GLU A 189 15.88 0.90 13.64
C GLU A 189 15.43 0.25 14.94
N TRP A 190 14.17 0.46 15.29
CA TRP A 190 13.52 -0.17 16.42
C TRP A 190 12.00 -0.25 16.20
N GLY A 191 11.36 -1.13 16.95
CA GLY A 191 9.92 -1.22 17.05
C GLY A 191 9.48 -1.87 18.35
N SER A 192 8.20 -1.76 18.66
CA SER A 192 7.59 -2.40 19.82
C SER A 192 6.17 -2.83 19.52
N VAL A 193 5.74 -3.90 20.17
CA VAL A 193 4.36 -4.35 20.21
C VAL A 193 3.82 -4.28 21.62
N GLU A 194 2.63 -3.72 21.77
CA GLU A 194 1.88 -3.69 23.01
C GLU A 194 0.47 -4.24 22.73
N THR A 195 0.06 -5.26 23.48
CA THR A 195 -1.28 -5.84 23.32
C THR A 195 -1.88 -6.24 24.67
N ILE A 196 -3.20 -6.24 24.78
CA ILE A 196 -3.95 -6.71 25.95
C ILE A 196 -4.77 -7.92 25.55
N ASP A 197 -4.40 -9.04 26.14
CA ASP A 197 -5.18 -10.26 26.12
C ASP A 197 -6.22 -10.20 27.24
N HIS A 198 -7.46 -9.87 26.89
CA HIS A 198 -8.54 -9.75 27.86
C HIS A 198 -9.00 -11.09 28.41
N THR A 199 -8.80 -12.18 27.65
CA THR A 199 -9.19 -13.54 28.07
C THR A 199 -8.31 -14.01 29.24
N ARG A 200 -6.99 -13.69 29.18
CA ARG A 200 -6.05 -14.05 30.25
C ARG A 200 -5.83 -12.90 31.24
N GLY A 201 -6.37 -11.71 30.98
CA GLY A 201 -6.18 -10.53 31.81
C GLY A 201 -4.72 -10.08 31.85
N LEU A 202 -4.01 -10.15 30.74
CA LEU A 202 -2.60 -9.84 30.61
C LEU A 202 -2.35 -8.72 29.60
N LYS A 203 -1.43 -7.83 29.95
CA LYS A 203 -0.82 -6.86 29.04
C LYS A 203 0.59 -7.31 28.71
N TYR A 204 0.89 -7.35 27.43
CA TYR A 204 2.18 -7.70 26.87
C TYR A 204 2.84 -6.46 26.26
N ASN A 205 4.15 -6.30 26.46
CA ASN A 205 4.97 -5.31 25.77
C ASN A 205 6.33 -5.91 25.46
N GLN A 206 6.78 -5.77 24.20
CA GLN A 206 8.08 -6.26 23.75
C GLN A 206 8.68 -5.30 22.73
N SER A 207 9.98 -5.08 22.83
CA SER A 207 10.75 -4.24 21.92
C SER A 207 11.68 -5.06 21.04
N PHE A 208 11.88 -4.55 19.83
CA PHE A 208 12.74 -5.10 18.80
C PHE A 208 13.69 -4.00 18.33
N LYS A 209 14.99 -4.30 18.13
CA LYS A 209 15.98 -3.30 17.76
C LYS A 209 16.92 -3.80 16.66
N ASN A 210 17.62 -2.86 16.04
CA ASN A 210 18.67 -3.12 15.05
C ASN A 210 18.18 -4.04 13.91
N ASN A 211 17.11 -3.62 13.21
CA ASN A 211 16.59 -4.41 12.09
C ASN A 211 16.25 -5.86 12.50
N LEU A 212 15.62 -6.02 13.66
CA LEU A 212 15.22 -7.31 14.24
C LEU A 212 16.42 -8.23 14.64
N ASP A 213 17.62 -7.66 14.90
CA ASP A 213 18.74 -8.42 15.45
C ASP A 213 18.57 -8.68 16.96
N ILE A 214 17.91 -7.75 17.63
CA ILE A 214 17.68 -7.82 19.06
C ILE A 214 16.18 -7.94 19.31
N ILE A 215 15.78 -9.06 19.87
CA ILE A 215 14.46 -9.34 20.41
C ILE A 215 14.58 -9.26 21.92
N GLU A 216 14.08 -8.18 22.53
CA GLU A 216 14.16 -8.00 23.98
C GLU A 216 13.19 -8.94 24.70
N LYS A 217 13.44 -9.22 25.98
CA LYS A 217 12.49 -9.99 26.79
C LYS A 217 11.19 -9.22 26.95
N PRO A 218 10.01 -9.85 26.79
CA PRO A 218 8.76 -9.18 26.98
C PRO A 218 8.51 -8.83 28.45
N THR A 219 7.82 -7.71 28.64
CA THR A 219 7.24 -7.35 29.93
C THR A 219 5.77 -7.75 29.95
N ILE A 220 5.37 -8.56 30.92
CA ILE A 220 3.99 -9.07 31.04
C ILE A 220 3.43 -8.64 32.39
N THR A 221 2.28 -7.99 32.40
CA THR A 221 1.62 -7.47 33.61
C THR A 221 0.13 -7.83 33.59
N LYS A 222 -0.46 -7.96 34.79
CA LYS A 222 -1.92 -8.12 34.91
C LYS A 222 -2.64 -6.86 34.44
N CYS A 223 -3.68 -7.02 33.63
CA CYS A 223 -4.43 -5.89 33.08
C CYS A 223 -5.89 -6.26 32.85
N LYS A 224 -6.81 -5.36 33.33
CA LYS A 224 -8.27 -5.51 33.14
C LYS A 224 -8.85 -4.45 32.19
N LYS A 225 -7.99 -3.70 31.46
CA LYS A 225 -8.43 -2.70 30.47
C LYS A 225 -9.01 -3.36 29.23
N LYS A 226 -9.75 -2.58 28.44
CA LYS A 226 -10.25 -3.02 27.14
C LYS A 226 -9.09 -3.49 26.26
N PRO A 227 -9.28 -4.57 25.48
CA PRO A 227 -8.24 -5.11 24.62
C PRO A 227 -7.93 -4.16 23.47
N TYR A 228 -6.66 -4.14 23.07
CA TYR A 228 -6.14 -3.45 21.89
C TYR A 228 -4.80 -4.06 21.49
N THR A 229 -4.40 -3.74 20.27
CA THR A 229 -3.02 -3.97 19.80
C THR A 229 -2.47 -2.64 19.31
N LYS A 230 -1.28 -2.26 19.82
CA LYS A 230 -0.53 -1.07 19.42
C LYS A 230 0.86 -1.47 18.98
N ILE A 231 1.26 -0.99 17.83
CA ILE A 231 2.56 -1.23 17.24
C ILE A 231 3.20 0.12 16.99
N THR A 232 4.43 0.29 17.47
CA THR A 232 5.22 1.50 17.24
C THR A 232 6.54 1.10 16.58
N PHE A 233 6.96 1.81 15.57
CA PHE A 233 8.23 1.55 14.89
C PHE A 233 8.82 2.81 14.29
N LYS A 234 10.14 2.85 14.20
CA LYS A 234 10.89 3.86 13.47
C LYS A 234 11.58 3.18 12.30
N PRO A 235 11.14 3.45 11.05
CA PRO A 235 11.84 2.94 9.88
C PRO A 235 13.32 3.29 9.92
N ASP A 236 14.17 2.41 9.39
CA ASP A 236 15.59 2.68 9.22
C ASP A 236 15.79 3.64 8.03
N TYR A 237 15.51 4.93 8.29
CA TYR A 237 15.58 5.99 7.27
C TYR A 237 16.96 6.09 6.62
N LYS A 238 18.02 5.84 7.41
CA LYS A 238 19.38 5.84 6.88
C LYS A 238 19.60 4.74 5.84
N ARG A 239 19.06 3.55 6.08
CA ARG A 239 19.10 2.44 5.11
C ARG A 239 18.25 2.72 3.87
N LEU A 240 17.19 3.52 4.01
CA LEU A 240 16.34 4.00 2.93
C LEU A 240 16.90 5.25 2.22
N GLY A 241 18.11 5.70 2.57
CA GLY A 241 18.80 6.81 1.93
C GLY A 241 18.20 8.20 2.21
N ILE A 242 17.45 8.35 3.30
CA ILE A 242 16.84 9.61 3.74
C ILE A 242 17.11 9.85 5.22
N GLU A 243 16.92 11.09 5.67
CA GLU A 243 17.03 11.44 7.09
C GLU A 243 15.67 11.31 7.82
N ASN A 244 14.59 11.67 7.12
CA ASN A 244 13.22 11.65 7.66
C ASN A 244 12.20 11.69 6.51
N LEU A 245 10.92 11.57 6.87
CA LEU A 245 9.79 11.75 5.94
C LEU A 245 9.70 13.22 5.49
N ASP A 246 9.72 13.46 4.19
CA ASP A 246 9.38 14.75 3.61
C ASP A 246 7.86 15.00 3.60
N ALA A 247 7.44 16.19 3.20
CA ALA A 247 6.03 16.59 3.19
C ALA A 247 5.18 15.74 2.23
N ASP A 248 5.71 15.42 1.04
CA ASP A 248 4.98 14.64 0.04
C ASP A 248 4.82 13.18 0.48
N MET A 249 5.88 12.59 1.07
CA MET A 249 5.77 11.24 1.66
C MET A 249 4.77 11.20 2.82
N ARG A 250 4.77 12.21 3.70
CA ARG A 250 3.76 12.33 4.78
C ARG A 250 2.34 12.46 4.22
N ALA A 251 2.15 13.26 3.17
CA ALA A 251 0.86 13.41 2.49
C ALA A 251 0.39 12.10 1.87
N LEU A 252 1.30 11.33 1.27
CA LEU A 252 1.02 10.00 0.70
C LEU A 252 0.60 9.00 1.80
N LEU A 253 1.33 8.94 2.92
CA LEU A 253 0.98 8.09 4.06
C LEU A 253 -0.34 8.50 4.69
N LYS A 254 -0.60 9.80 4.85
CA LYS A 254 -1.87 10.33 5.36
C LYS A 254 -3.02 9.98 4.40
N LYS A 255 -2.82 10.12 3.09
CA LYS A 255 -3.78 9.69 2.08
C LYS A 255 -4.15 8.22 2.25
N ARG A 256 -3.17 7.34 2.53
CA ARG A 256 -3.43 5.92 2.77
C ARG A 256 -4.34 5.66 4.00
N VAL A 257 -4.25 6.49 5.03
CA VAL A 257 -5.19 6.43 6.17
C VAL A 257 -6.60 6.84 5.73
N TYR A 258 -6.74 7.82 4.83
CA TYR A 258 -8.03 8.19 4.22
C TYR A 258 -8.60 7.06 3.37
N ASP A 259 -7.76 6.34 2.63
CA ASP A 259 -8.18 5.14 1.89
C ASP A 259 -8.82 4.12 2.84
N ILE A 260 -8.17 3.81 3.95
CA ILE A 260 -8.68 2.87 4.96
C ILE A 260 -9.99 3.36 5.57
N ALA A 261 -10.11 4.66 5.86
CA ALA A 261 -11.36 5.22 6.38
C ALA A 261 -12.52 5.04 5.40
N ALA A 262 -12.25 5.21 4.10
CA ALA A 262 -13.26 5.11 3.04
C ALA A 262 -13.82 3.70 2.83
N ILE A 263 -12.97 2.67 3.02
CA ILE A 263 -13.25 1.27 2.69
C ILE A 263 -13.43 0.38 3.94
N THR A 264 -13.52 0.98 5.11
CA THR A 264 -13.80 0.31 6.38
C THR A 264 -15.21 0.68 6.83
N ASP A 265 -15.87 -0.23 7.54
CA ASP A 265 -17.22 0.01 8.09
C ASP A 265 -17.28 1.36 8.82
N LYS A 266 -18.31 2.14 8.55
CA LYS A 266 -18.54 3.47 9.13
C LYS A 266 -18.64 3.50 10.65
N ALA A 267 -18.90 2.35 11.29
CA ALA A 267 -18.88 2.22 12.74
C ALA A 267 -17.46 2.32 13.32
N VAL A 268 -16.44 2.05 12.52
CA VAL A 268 -15.02 2.14 12.92
C VAL A 268 -14.50 3.56 12.69
N LYS A 269 -14.04 4.21 13.74
CA LYS A 269 -13.44 5.55 13.68
C LYS A 269 -11.97 5.44 13.28
N VAL A 270 -11.62 5.86 12.08
CA VAL A 270 -10.23 5.95 11.66
C VAL A 270 -9.67 7.31 12.06
N LYS A 271 -8.49 7.32 12.69
CA LYS A 271 -7.83 8.53 13.20
C LYS A 271 -6.44 8.69 12.62
N PHE A 272 -6.02 9.92 12.41
CA PHE A 272 -4.66 10.31 12.06
C PHE A 272 -4.19 11.43 13.00
N ASN A 273 -3.05 11.24 13.70
CA ASN A 273 -2.53 12.15 14.70
C ASN A 273 -3.63 12.62 15.68
N SER A 274 -4.33 11.64 16.26
CA SER A 274 -5.45 11.81 17.21
C SER A 274 -6.73 12.43 16.63
N GLN A 275 -6.72 12.97 15.42
CA GLN A 275 -7.89 13.53 14.75
C GLN A 275 -8.66 12.47 13.97
N VAL A 276 -9.99 12.50 14.06
CA VAL A 276 -10.84 11.60 13.25
C VAL A 276 -10.77 12.03 11.79
N VAL A 277 -10.44 11.08 10.92
CA VAL A 277 -10.48 11.29 9.46
C VAL A 277 -11.92 11.60 9.05
N PRO A 278 -12.18 12.72 8.34
CA PRO A 278 -13.54 13.16 8.06
C PRO A 278 -14.28 12.35 6.97
N VAL A 279 -13.62 11.37 6.35
CA VAL A 279 -14.22 10.48 5.35
C VAL A 279 -15.01 9.38 6.05
N LYS A 280 -16.31 9.26 5.72
CA LYS A 280 -17.23 8.30 6.36
C LYS A 280 -17.63 7.14 5.46
N ASN A 281 -17.40 7.23 4.15
CA ASN A 281 -17.78 6.23 3.16
C ASN A 281 -17.06 6.45 1.84
N PHE A 282 -17.19 5.47 0.95
CA PHE A 282 -16.52 5.48 -0.34
C PHE A 282 -16.98 6.62 -1.27
N GLN A 283 -18.24 7.07 -1.17
CA GLN A 283 -18.72 8.21 -1.97
C GLN A 283 -18.00 9.50 -1.60
N GLN A 284 -17.87 9.80 -0.30
CA GLN A 284 -17.12 10.97 0.17
C GLN A 284 -15.64 10.90 -0.21
N TYR A 285 -15.08 9.70 -0.26
CA TYR A 285 -13.72 9.50 -0.72
C TYR A 285 -13.57 9.83 -2.22
N VAL A 286 -14.52 9.40 -3.06
CA VAL A 286 -14.58 9.78 -4.48
C VAL A 286 -14.63 11.31 -4.63
N ASP A 287 -15.39 12.00 -3.77
CA ASP A 287 -15.50 13.46 -3.78
C ASP A 287 -14.17 14.17 -3.55
N LEU A 288 -13.24 13.55 -2.81
CA LEU A 288 -11.90 14.11 -2.61
C LEU A 288 -11.09 14.21 -3.91
N TYR A 289 -11.35 13.32 -4.88
CA TYR A 289 -10.64 13.31 -6.18
C TYR A 289 -11.25 14.28 -7.20
N ILE A 290 -12.57 14.41 -7.19
CA ILE A 290 -13.31 15.05 -8.28
C ILE A 290 -14.10 16.30 -7.86
N GLY A 291 -14.06 16.64 -6.58
CA GLY A 291 -14.87 17.70 -6.01
C GLY A 291 -16.27 17.23 -5.58
N SER A 292 -17.09 18.18 -5.10
CA SER A 292 -18.42 17.87 -4.60
C SER A 292 -19.36 17.40 -5.73
N LYS A 293 -20.48 16.78 -5.36
CA LYS A 293 -21.51 16.39 -6.33
C LYS A 293 -22.13 17.58 -7.07
N ALA A 294 -22.06 18.76 -6.49
CA ALA A 294 -22.52 19.99 -7.14
C ALA A 294 -21.58 20.41 -8.27
N ASP A 295 -20.26 20.18 -8.09
CA ASP A 295 -19.24 20.62 -9.02
C ASP A 295 -19.01 19.59 -10.13
N THR A 296 -18.93 18.30 -9.77
CA THR A 296 -18.61 17.22 -10.70
C THR A 296 -19.59 16.07 -10.58
N LYS A 297 -20.15 15.67 -11.70
CA LYS A 297 -21.08 14.53 -11.76
C LYS A 297 -20.34 13.22 -11.59
N ARG A 298 -20.88 12.34 -10.77
CA ARG A 298 -20.49 10.93 -10.65
C ARG A 298 -21.71 10.06 -10.49
N ILE A 299 -21.58 8.84 -10.94
CA ILE A 299 -22.57 7.79 -10.73
C ILE A 299 -21.93 6.77 -9.80
N TYR A 300 -22.63 6.45 -8.71
CA TYR A 300 -22.20 5.48 -7.71
C TYR A 300 -23.24 4.37 -7.60
N GLU A 301 -22.76 3.17 -7.38
CA GLU A 301 -23.58 1.99 -7.10
C GLU A 301 -22.86 1.08 -6.06
N GLU A 302 -23.60 0.69 -5.03
CA GLU A 302 -23.27 -0.41 -4.15
C GLU A 302 -24.09 -1.60 -4.65
N ALA A 303 -23.43 -2.50 -5.38
CA ALA A 303 -24.11 -3.63 -6.01
C ALA A 303 -24.47 -4.73 -4.99
N ASN A 304 -23.62 -4.91 -4.00
CA ASN A 304 -23.83 -5.83 -2.86
C ASN A 304 -22.77 -5.58 -1.78
N GLU A 305 -22.80 -6.32 -0.69
CA GLU A 305 -21.89 -6.19 0.46
C GLU A 305 -20.38 -6.30 0.10
N ARG A 306 -20.06 -6.89 -1.05
CA ARG A 306 -18.67 -7.12 -1.50
C ARG A 306 -18.23 -6.20 -2.63
N TRP A 307 -19.14 -5.41 -3.22
CA TRP A 307 -18.85 -4.62 -4.42
C TRP A 307 -19.53 -3.27 -4.38
N GLU A 308 -18.74 -2.23 -4.38
CA GLU A 308 -19.15 -0.85 -4.63
C GLU A 308 -18.22 -0.19 -5.64
N TYR A 309 -18.78 0.67 -6.49
CA TYR A 309 -18.02 1.36 -7.52
C TYR A 309 -18.66 2.70 -7.88
N ALA A 310 -17.81 3.58 -8.40
CA ALA A 310 -18.26 4.86 -8.94
C ALA A 310 -17.57 5.16 -10.26
N VAL A 311 -18.24 5.91 -11.12
CA VAL A 311 -17.71 6.37 -12.40
C VAL A 311 -17.96 7.87 -12.54
N CYS A 312 -16.94 8.59 -13.01
CA CYS A 312 -17.03 9.96 -13.50
C CYS A 312 -16.28 10.09 -14.83
N LEU A 313 -16.35 11.25 -15.44
CA LEU A 313 -15.49 11.56 -16.60
C LEU A 313 -14.05 11.72 -16.12
N THR A 314 -13.12 11.21 -16.92
CA THR A 314 -11.70 11.42 -16.65
C THR A 314 -11.30 12.87 -16.92
N PRO A 315 -10.38 13.46 -16.14
CA PRO A 315 -9.87 14.80 -16.40
C PRO A 315 -8.89 14.87 -17.57
N ASN A 316 -8.27 13.75 -17.98
CA ASN A 316 -7.08 13.74 -18.83
C ASN A 316 -7.23 12.93 -20.14
N ASP A 317 -8.45 12.69 -20.63
CA ASP A 317 -8.73 11.90 -21.85
C ASP A 317 -8.07 10.50 -21.88
N GLU A 318 -7.69 9.98 -20.72
CA GLU A 318 -7.15 8.66 -20.53
C GLU A 318 -7.88 7.93 -19.40
N PHE A 319 -8.04 6.63 -19.56
CA PHE A 319 -8.63 5.80 -18.51
C PHE A 319 -7.84 5.88 -17.22
N THR A 320 -8.48 6.32 -16.17
CA THR A 320 -7.92 6.37 -14.82
C THR A 320 -8.71 5.47 -13.87
N GLN A 321 -8.03 4.85 -12.92
CA GLN A 321 -8.69 4.02 -11.92
C GLN A 321 -8.12 4.25 -10.52
N VAL A 322 -8.98 4.08 -9.52
CA VAL A 322 -8.62 3.97 -8.10
C VAL A 322 -9.32 2.74 -7.56
N SER A 323 -8.57 1.73 -7.15
CA SER A 323 -9.19 0.47 -6.76
C SER A 323 -8.61 -0.16 -5.52
N PHE A 324 -9.47 -0.88 -4.83
CA PHE A 324 -9.16 -1.61 -3.61
C PHE A 324 -9.72 -3.03 -3.68
N VAL A 325 -8.94 -3.97 -3.19
CA VAL A 325 -9.38 -5.36 -2.96
C VAL A 325 -8.94 -5.80 -1.57
N ASN A 326 -9.91 -6.20 -0.74
CA ASN A 326 -9.66 -6.59 0.66
C ASN A 326 -8.86 -5.55 1.46
N GLY A 327 -9.10 -4.25 1.21
CA GLY A 327 -8.36 -3.16 1.86
C GLY A 327 -7.02 -2.80 1.25
N ILE A 328 -6.52 -3.57 0.29
CA ILE A 328 -5.27 -3.31 -0.43
C ILE A 328 -5.55 -2.33 -1.56
N HIS A 329 -4.76 -1.27 -1.66
CA HIS A 329 -4.77 -0.36 -2.81
C HIS A 329 -4.04 -1.00 -3.99
N THR A 330 -4.78 -1.25 -5.07
CA THR A 330 -4.24 -1.84 -6.30
C THR A 330 -3.91 -0.74 -7.30
N SER A 331 -2.71 -0.15 -7.17
CA SER A 331 -2.30 1.03 -7.96
C SER A 331 -2.31 0.78 -9.47
N LYS A 332 -2.01 -0.46 -9.89
CA LYS A 332 -2.04 -0.91 -11.29
C LYS A 332 -3.37 -1.58 -11.69
N GLY A 333 -4.36 -1.60 -10.78
CA GLY A 333 -5.66 -2.23 -11.02
C GLY A 333 -5.62 -3.76 -10.93
N GLY A 334 -6.24 -4.42 -11.90
CA GLY A 334 -6.29 -5.88 -11.97
C GLY A 334 -7.61 -6.41 -12.49
N LYS A 335 -7.82 -7.72 -12.35
CA LYS A 335 -9.00 -8.43 -12.89
C LYS A 335 -10.33 -7.93 -12.33
N HIS A 336 -10.37 -7.39 -11.12
CA HIS A 336 -11.56 -6.78 -10.51
C HIS A 336 -11.95 -5.48 -11.22
N VAL A 337 -10.97 -4.65 -11.60
CA VAL A 337 -11.20 -3.42 -12.38
C VAL A 337 -11.66 -3.78 -13.79
N GLU A 338 -10.94 -4.71 -14.45
CA GLU A 338 -11.33 -5.20 -15.77
C GLU A 338 -12.75 -5.79 -15.79
N TYR A 339 -13.14 -6.51 -14.75
CA TYR A 339 -14.45 -7.13 -14.60
C TYR A 339 -15.59 -6.10 -14.62
N ILE A 340 -15.47 -5.01 -13.89
CA ILE A 340 -16.46 -3.94 -13.86
C ILE A 340 -16.39 -3.11 -15.15
N LEU A 341 -15.20 -2.70 -15.58
CA LEU A 341 -15.00 -1.87 -16.76
C LEU A 341 -15.52 -2.52 -18.04
N ASN A 342 -15.27 -3.82 -18.22
CA ASN A 342 -15.74 -4.58 -19.39
C ASN A 342 -17.28 -4.67 -19.43
N GLN A 343 -17.93 -4.81 -18.28
CA GLN A 343 -19.39 -4.77 -18.22
C GLN A 343 -19.92 -3.38 -18.59
N ILE A 344 -19.35 -2.31 -18.03
CA ILE A 344 -19.73 -0.94 -18.32
C ILE A 344 -19.58 -0.66 -19.82
N THR A 345 -18.41 -0.88 -20.38
CA THR A 345 -18.14 -0.57 -21.79
C THR A 345 -19.01 -1.38 -22.75
N ARG A 346 -19.17 -2.69 -22.52
CA ARG A 346 -20.03 -3.55 -23.32
C ARG A 346 -21.50 -3.11 -23.29
N LYS A 347 -22.04 -2.85 -22.09
CA LYS A 347 -23.42 -2.40 -21.91
C LYS A 347 -23.64 -1.01 -22.51
N LEU A 348 -22.65 -0.09 -22.39
CA LEU A 348 -22.73 1.23 -23.03
C LEU A 348 -22.73 1.14 -24.56
N VAL A 349 -21.87 0.31 -25.17
CA VAL A 349 -21.88 0.08 -26.63
C VAL A 349 -23.25 -0.40 -27.08
N ALA A 350 -23.81 -1.39 -26.41
CA ALA A 350 -25.13 -1.93 -26.73
C ALA A 350 -26.24 -0.86 -26.58
N TYR A 351 -26.21 -0.08 -25.50
CA TYR A 351 -27.16 1.00 -25.22
C TYR A 351 -27.11 2.09 -26.31
N ILE A 352 -25.89 2.55 -26.67
CA ILE A 352 -25.70 3.60 -27.69
C ILE A 352 -26.18 3.08 -29.06
N LYS A 353 -25.82 1.85 -29.43
CA LYS A 353 -26.29 1.22 -30.68
C LYS A 353 -27.80 1.12 -30.73
N GLN A 354 -28.46 0.74 -29.65
CA GLN A 354 -29.91 0.67 -29.55
C GLN A 354 -30.57 2.05 -29.71
N LYS A 355 -30.06 3.07 -29.03
CA LYS A 355 -30.65 4.40 -28.95
C LYS A 355 -30.31 5.28 -30.15
N ARG A 356 -29.12 5.19 -30.72
CA ARG A 356 -28.60 6.11 -31.77
C ARG A 356 -28.30 5.43 -33.09
N LYS A 357 -28.31 4.10 -33.13
CA LYS A 357 -27.96 3.27 -34.32
C LYS A 357 -26.50 3.49 -34.80
N VAL A 358 -25.62 3.92 -33.93
CA VAL A 358 -24.20 4.16 -34.19
C VAL A 358 -23.37 3.12 -33.46
N ASP A 359 -22.37 2.57 -34.14
CA ASP A 359 -21.39 1.65 -33.54
C ASP A 359 -20.22 2.46 -32.96
N VAL A 360 -20.06 2.42 -31.64
CA VAL A 360 -18.95 3.07 -30.92
C VAL A 360 -17.95 2.03 -30.48
N LYS A 361 -16.65 2.28 -30.68
CA LYS A 361 -15.59 1.40 -30.23
C LYS A 361 -15.48 1.40 -28.68
N PRO A 362 -15.36 0.24 -28.02
CA PRO A 362 -15.25 0.16 -26.55
C PRO A 362 -14.12 1.05 -25.96
N ASN A 363 -12.98 1.14 -26.67
CA ASN A 363 -11.86 1.99 -26.21
C ASN A 363 -12.21 3.48 -26.20
N THR A 364 -13.03 3.97 -27.13
CA THR A 364 -13.48 5.37 -27.12
C THR A 364 -14.30 5.69 -25.88
N LEU A 365 -15.08 4.74 -25.38
CA LEU A 365 -15.83 4.87 -24.12
C LEU A 365 -14.90 4.76 -22.91
N LYS A 366 -13.98 3.77 -22.92
CA LYS A 366 -13.03 3.54 -21.84
C LYS A 366 -12.17 4.79 -21.56
N GLU A 367 -11.63 5.42 -22.60
CA GLU A 367 -10.77 6.60 -22.52
C GLU A 367 -11.47 7.82 -21.87
N GLN A 368 -12.80 7.83 -21.78
CA GLN A 368 -13.57 8.91 -21.16
C GLN A 368 -13.84 8.70 -19.67
N LEU A 369 -13.47 7.57 -19.11
CA LEU A 369 -13.90 7.17 -17.77
C LEU A 369 -12.77 7.20 -16.74
N MET A 370 -13.11 7.69 -15.57
CA MET A 370 -12.41 7.42 -14.33
C MET A 370 -13.27 6.49 -13.48
N LEU A 371 -12.70 5.34 -13.09
CA LEU A 371 -13.40 4.28 -12.38
C LEU A 371 -12.83 4.08 -10.97
N PHE A 372 -13.70 4.12 -9.99
CA PHE A 372 -13.40 3.78 -8.60
C PHE A 372 -14.03 2.44 -8.26
N VAL A 373 -13.26 1.51 -7.67
CA VAL A 373 -13.75 0.17 -7.29
C VAL A 373 -13.26 -0.18 -5.89
N ASN A 374 -14.17 -0.58 -5.03
CA ASN A 374 -13.85 -1.24 -3.77
C ASN A 374 -14.54 -2.61 -3.76
N CYS A 375 -13.78 -3.67 -3.53
CA CYS A 375 -14.34 -5.02 -3.52
C CYS A 375 -13.66 -5.94 -2.52
N SER A 376 -14.39 -7.01 -2.17
CA SER A 376 -13.89 -8.13 -1.37
C SER A 376 -13.89 -9.41 -2.20
N VAL A 377 -12.70 -10.02 -2.34
CA VAL A 377 -12.43 -11.24 -3.12
C VAL A 377 -11.89 -12.33 -2.20
N GLU A 378 -12.35 -13.56 -2.37
CA GLU A 378 -11.86 -14.71 -1.60
C GLU A 378 -10.42 -15.06 -2.03
N ASN A 379 -9.53 -15.14 -1.04
CA ASN A 379 -8.14 -15.56 -1.22
C ASN A 379 -7.44 -14.92 -2.46
N PRO A 380 -7.43 -13.57 -2.61
CA PRO A 380 -6.93 -12.93 -3.81
C PRO A 380 -5.47 -13.25 -4.08
N SER A 381 -5.08 -13.36 -5.34
CA SER A 381 -3.69 -13.48 -5.80
C SER A 381 -3.25 -12.20 -6.50
N PHE A 382 -1.95 -11.91 -6.40
CA PHE A 382 -1.33 -10.71 -6.95
C PHE A 382 -0.10 -11.11 -7.77
N ASP A 383 0.36 -10.22 -8.64
CA ASP A 383 1.55 -10.41 -9.47
C ASP A 383 2.86 -10.34 -8.66
N SER A 384 2.85 -9.60 -7.55
CA SER A 384 4.02 -9.36 -6.71
C SER A 384 3.65 -9.23 -5.23
N GLN A 385 4.65 -9.17 -4.35
CA GLN A 385 4.45 -8.94 -2.92
C GLN A 385 3.98 -7.50 -2.63
N THR A 386 4.25 -6.53 -3.50
CA THR A 386 3.72 -5.17 -3.38
C THR A 386 2.20 -5.10 -3.56
N LYS A 387 1.62 -6.10 -4.23
CA LYS A 387 0.17 -6.26 -4.43
C LYS A 387 -0.47 -5.17 -5.28
N ASP A 388 0.30 -4.61 -6.22
CA ASP A 388 -0.16 -3.52 -7.08
C ASP A 388 -1.22 -3.94 -8.10
N PHE A 389 -1.17 -5.19 -8.56
CA PHE A 389 -2.08 -5.74 -9.55
C PHE A 389 -2.71 -7.06 -9.07
N MET A 390 -4.04 -7.12 -9.02
CA MET A 390 -4.78 -8.32 -8.65
C MET A 390 -5.04 -9.20 -9.87
N ASN A 391 -4.50 -10.42 -9.87
CA ASN A 391 -4.55 -11.35 -11.00
C ASN A 391 -5.50 -12.54 -10.81
N THR A 392 -6.27 -12.59 -9.72
CA THR A 392 -7.26 -13.64 -9.47
C THR A 392 -8.26 -13.72 -10.63
N PRO A 393 -8.51 -14.91 -11.22
CA PRO A 393 -9.54 -15.06 -12.22
C PRO A 393 -10.95 -14.78 -11.68
N VAL A 394 -11.82 -14.20 -12.50
CA VAL A 394 -13.19 -13.78 -12.11
C VAL A 394 -14.01 -14.93 -11.48
N ASN A 395 -13.90 -16.13 -12.00
CA ASN A 395 -14.61 -17.31 -11.49
C ASN A 395 -14.13 -17.77 -10.10
N LYS A 396 -13.06 -17.17 -9.56
CA LYS A 396 -12.50 -17.43 -8.22
C LYS A 396 -12.71 -16.26 -7.24
N PHE A 397 -13.49 -15.24 -7.60
CA PHE A 397 -13.74 -14.11 -6.71
C PHE A 397 -14.56 -14.47 -5.46
N GLY A 398 -15.32 -15.57 -5.51
CA GLY A 398 -16.23 -15.97 -4.44
C GLY A 398 -17.49 -15.11 -4.33
N SER A 399 -17.66 -14.16 -5.24
CA SER A 399 -18.83 -13.29 -5.38
C SER A 399 -19.00 -12.85 -6.82
N THR A 400 -20.23 -12.47 -7.19
CA THR A 400 -20.56 -11.90 -8.49
C THR A 400 -20.97 -10.44 -8.32
N CYS A 401 -20.73 -9.64 -9.33
CA CYS A 401 -21.19 -8.27 -9.42
C CYS A 401 -21.72 -8.02 -10.82
N GLU A 402 -22.98 -7.66 -10.94
CA GLU A 402 -23.59 -7.25 -12.20
C GLU A 402 -23.83 -5.75 -12.16
N VAL A 403 -23.29 -5.03 -13.14
CA VAL A 403 -23.52 -3.60 -13.33
C VAL A 403 -24.96 -3.39 -13.82
N SER A 404 -25.76 -2.60 -13.07
CA SER A 404 -27.16 -2.42 -13.35
C SER A 404 -27.42 -1.62 -14.64
N GLU A 405 -28.53 -1.91 -15.34
CA GLU A 405 -28.94 -1.14 -16.52
C GLU A 405 -29.19 0.35 -16.16
N LYS A 406 -29.75 0.61 -14.99
CA LYS A 406 -29.96 1.95 -14.47
C LYS A 406 -28.64 2.74 -14.30
N PHE A 407 -27.57 2.05 -13.90
CA PHE A 407 -26.25 2.64 -13.80
C PHE A 407 -25.72 3.04 -15.18
N ILE A 408 -25.88 2.17 -16.17
CA ILE A 408 -25.51 2.44 -17.57
C ILE A 408 -26.28 3.60 -18.16
N GLU A 409 -27.61 3.65 -17.96
CA GLU A 409 -28.44 4.76 -18.40
C GLU A 409 -27.98 6.11 -17.85
N LYS A 410 -27.62 6.15 -16.56
CA LYS A 410 -27.10 7.37 -15.93
C LYS A 410 -25.73 7.78 -16.48
N ILE A 411 -24.85 6.84 -16.82
CA ILE A 411 -23.56 7.14 -17.47
C ILE A 411 -23.80 7.71 -18.87
N ALA A 412 -24.69 7.09 -19.65
CA ALA A 412 -24.94 7.47 -21.03
C ALA A 412 -25.67 8.82 -21.16
N ALA A 413 -26.68 9.04 -20.32
CA ALA A 413 -27.59 10.19 -20.44
C ALA A 413 -26.90 11.53 -20.17
N LYS A 414 -27.32 12.60 -20.89
CA LYS A 414 -26.84 13.97 -20.70
C LYS A 414 -27.18 14.52 -19.29
N SER A 415 -28.26 14.06 -18.70
CA SER A 415 -28.64 14.40 -17.32
C SER A 415 -27.69 13.75 -16.29
N GLY A 416 -27.02 12.63 -16.65
CA GLY A 416 -25.96 11.99 -15.89
C GLY A 416 -24.58 12.45 -16.33
N LEU A 417 -23.70 11.54 -16.79
CA LEU A 417 -22.35 11.89 -17.26
C LEU A 417 -22.30 12.37 -18.72
N GLY A 418 -23.29 12.02 -19.56
CA GLY A 418 -23.32 12.41 -20.96
C GLY A 418 -22.31 11.68 -21.86
N VAL A 419 -21.79 10.54 -21.42
CA VAL A 419 -20.75 9.77 -22.13
C VAL A 419 -21.19 9.40 -23.55
N MET A 420 -22.49 9.18 -23.77
CA MET A 420 -23.02 8.88 -25.10
C MET A 420 -22.76 10.03 -26.10
N ASP A 421 -23.04 11.27 -25.73
CA ASP A 421 -22.85 12.41 -26.63
C ASP A 421 -21.35 12.66 -26.91
N VAL A 422 -20.51 12.54 -25.92
CA VAL A 422 -19.03 12.63 -26.07
C VAL A 422 -18.51 11.54 -27.02
N ALA A 423 -18.93 10.30 -26.81
CA ALA A 423 -18.49 9.17 -27.63
C ALA A 423 -18.95 9.28 -29.10
N LEU A 424 -20.16 9.77 -29.34
CA LEU A 424 -20.67 10.03 -30.67
C LEU A 424 -19.86 11.12 -31.39
N ALA A 425 -19.58 12.23 -30.71
CA ALA A 425 -18.76 13.33 -31.25
C ALA A 425 -17.34 12.84 -31.61
N LEU A 426 -16.70 12.08 -30.73
CA LEU A 426 -15.37 11.52 -30.99
C LEU A 426 -15.36 10.51 -32.13
N THR A 427 -16.40 9.68 -32.26
CA THR A 427 -16.53 8.70 -33.36
C THR A 427 -16.64 9.43 -34.69
N GLN A 428 -17.48 10.48 -34.78
CA GLN A 428 -17.67 11.30 -35.97
C GLN A 428 -16.37 12.02 -36.40
N VAL A 429 -15.60 12.53 -35.42
CA VAL A 429 -14.29 13.15 -35.70
C VAL A 429 -13.29 12.12 -36.27
N LYS A 430 -13.26 10.91 -35.72
CA LYS A 430 -12.40 9.83 -36.22
C LYS A 430 -12.79 9.41 -37.64
N GLU A 431 -14.08 9.22 -37.93
CA GLU A 431 -14.59 8.89 -39.27
C GLU A 431 -14.25 9.97 -40.29
N ASN A 432 -14.45 11.25 -39.94
CA ASN A 432 -14.11 12.39 -40.83
C ASN A 432 -12.59 12.46 -41.11
N LYS A 433 -11.72 12.10 -40.14
CA LYS A 433 -10.28 12.04 -40.36
C LYS A 433 -9.88 10.85 -41.27
N GLU A 434 -10.55 9.73 -41.17
CA GLU A 434 -10.31 8.55 -42.04
C GLU A 434 -10.74 8.84 -43.47
N VAL A 435 -11.89 9.48 -43.68
CA VAL A 435 -12.38 9.91 -45.00
C VAL A 435 -11.39 10.87 -45.66
N LYS A 436 -10.92 11.91 -44.93
CA LYS A 436 -9.92 12.86 -45.46
C LYS A 436 -8.59 12.21 -45.84
N LYS A 437 -8.18 11.15 -45.15
CA LYS A 437 -6.95 10.39 -45.50
C LYS A 437 -7.10 9.59 -46.77
N THR A 438 -8.31 9.05 -47.01
CA THR A 438 -8.62 8.29 -48.24
C THR A 438 -8.80 9.18 -49.47
N ASP A 439 -9.40 10.37 -49.31
CA ASP A 439 -9.58 11.32 -50.44
C ASP A 439 -8.27 12.01 -50.85
N GLY A 440 -7.30 12.18 -49.94
CA GLY A 440 -5.99 12.79 -50.24
C GLY A 440 -4.99 11.92 -50.96
N SER A 441 -5.26 10.60 -51.16
CA SER A 441 -4.36 9.64 -51.84
C SER A 441 -4.62 9.47 -53.32
N LYS A 442 -5.58 10.19 -53.91
CA LYS A 442 -5.95 10.05 -55.36
C LYS A 442 -5.48 11.20 -56.25
N VAL A 443 -4.49 11.97 -55.84
CA VAL A 443 -3.86 12.98 -56.73
C VAL A 443 -2.35 12.76 -56.72
N LYS A 444 -1.87 11.80 -57.49
CA LYS A 444 -0.59 11.83 -58.19
C LYS A 444 -0.68 10.93 -59.43
#